data_23b3ca556231df477202d78a3229c83b
#
_entry.id   23b3ca556231df477202d78a3229c83b
#
_cell.length_a   1.000
_cell.length_b   1.000
_cell.length_c   1.000
_cell.angle_alpha   90.00
_cell.angle_beta   90.00
_cell.angle_gamma   90.00
#
_symmetry.space_group_name_H-M   'P 1'
#
loop_
_entity.id
_entity.type
_entity.pdbx_description
1 polymer ?
#
loop_
_entity_poly.entity_id
_entity_poly.type
_entity_poly.pdbx_seq_one_letter_code
_entity_poly.pdbx_strand_id
1 'polypeptide(L)'
;MTERIREFLSKRREDGPCLVVDLEVVKDNYNTFAKALPDTRVFYAVKANPAPEVLTLLARLGSCFDTASIPEIEAVLATGATPDRISYGNTIKKERDIARSFSLGVRLYAVDCKAEVEKIARAAPGSRVFCRILSDCQGAEWPLSRKFGCEPSMAVDVLEHAVKLGLEPYGVSFHVGSQQRNQHAWDRALASAAAVFKECGERGMNLSMVNLGGGFPTKYLKNVPTVRTYGNAIFKALRKHFGNRIPETIIEPGRGMVGNAGVIESEVVLVSKKLSLIHI
;
A
#
# COMPACT_ATOMS: atom_id res chain seq x y z
N MET A 1 -20.17 -8.96 10.99
CA MET A 1 -19.75 -10.32 11.43
C MET A 1 -20.47 -11.32 10.54
N THR A 2 -19.72 -12.24 9.91
CA THR A 2 -20.26 -13.29 9.05
C THR A 2 -20.84 -14.44 9.89
N GLU A 3 -21.65 -15.29 9.29
CA GLU A 3 -22.19 -16.47 9.96
C GLU A 3 -21.09 -17.45 10.38
N ARG A 4 -20.07 -17.63 9.53
CA ARG A 4 -18.88 -18.45 9.86
C ARG A 4 -18.16 -17.99 11.13
N ILE A 5 -17.99 -16.66 11.31
CA ILE A 5 -17.40 -16.11 12.54
C ILE A 5 -18.30 -16.37 13.75
N ARG A 6 -19.64 -16.20 13.63
CA ARG A 6 -20.57 -16.49 14.71
C ARG A 6 -20.52 -17.95 15.14
N GLU A 7 -20.53 -18.86 14.16
CA GLU A 7 -20.46 -20.30 14.41
C GLU A 7 -19.16 -20.69 15.12
N PHE A 8 -18.02 -20.14 14.67
CA PHE A 8 -16.72 -20.37 15.31
C PHE A 8 -16.74 -19.90 16.77
N LEU A 9 -17.15 -18.66 17.03
CA LEU A 9 -17.17 -18.08 18.36
C LEU A 9 -18.15 -18.81 19.30
N SER A 10 -19.30 -19.28 18.80
CA SER A 10 -20.26 -20.08 19.61
C SER A 10 -19.72 -21.43 20.07
N LYS A 11 -18.77 -22.00 19.35
CA LYS A 11 -18.13 -23.28 19.66
C LYS A 11 -16.82 -23.14 20.44
N ARG A 12 -16.26 -21.93 20.48
CA ARG A 12 -15.00 -21.64 21.16
C ARG A 12 -15.14 -21.87 22.67
N ARG A 13 -14.13 -22.52 23.29
CA ARG A 13 -14.08 -22.82 24.73
C ARG A 13 -12.82 -22.23 25.39
N GLU A 14 -11.94 -21.62 24.62
CA GLU A 14 -10.70 -21.03 25.09
C GLU A 14 -10.97 -19.65 25.70
N ASP A 15 -10.32 -19.37 26.83
CA ASP A 15 -10.35 -18.05 27.47
C ASP A 15 -9.42 -17.05 26.78
N GLY A 16 -9.67 -15.75 27.01
CA GLY A 16 -8.84 -14.67 26.52
C GLY A 16 -9.26 -14.10 25.16
N PRO A 17 -8.61 -13.01 24.72
CA PRO A 17 -8.98 -12.33 23.50
C PRO A 17 -8.68 -13.19 22.26
N CYS A 18 -9.56 -13.12 21.26
CA CYS A 18 -9.44 -13.85 20.02
C CYS A 18 -9.75 -12.96 18.82
N LEU A 19 -8.81 -12.89 17.87
CA LEU A 19 -9.06 -12.28 16.55
C LEU A 19 -9.44 -13.40 15.57
N VAL A 20 -10.68 -13.37 15.09
CA VAL A 20 -11.17 -14.31 14.07
C VAL A 20 -11.25 -13.60 12.74
N VAL A 21 -10.61 -14.16 11.70
CA VAL A 21 -10.59 -13.60 10.35
C VAL A 21 -11.27 -14.57 9.38
N ASP A 22 -12.27 -14.06 8.64
CA ASP A 22 -12.95 -14.81 7.60
C ASP A 22 -12.20 -14.64 6.26
N LEU A 23 -11.52 -15.68 5.84
CA LEU A 23 -10.70 -15.66 4.62
C LEU A 23 -11.53 -15.51 3.33
N GLU A 24 -12.79 -15.96 3.30
CA GLU A 24 -13.64 -15.74 2.13
C GLU A 24 -13.96 -14.25 1.94
N VAL A 25 -14.11 -13.48 3.03
CA VAL A 25 -14.27 -12.03 2.94
C VAL A 25 -13.00 -11.37 2.36
N VAL A 26 -11.82 -11.83 2.75
CA VAL A 26 -10.54 -11.35 2.18
C VAL A 26 -10.48 -11.64 0.68
N LYS A 27 -10.85 -12.85 0.27
CA LYS A 27 -10.92 -13.25 -1.13
C LYS A 27 -11.89 -12.39 -1.94
N ASP A 28 -13.09 -12.16 -1.41
CA ASP A 28 -14.11 -11.34 -2.07
C ASP A 28 -13.68 -9.88 -2.20
N ASN A 29 -12.99 -9.34 -1.19
CA ASN A 29 -12.41 -8.01 -1.24
C ASN A 29 -11.34 -7.93 -2.34
N TYR A 30 -10.41 -8.90 -2.41
CA TYR A 30 -9.41 -8.95 -3.49
C TYR A 30 -10.05 -8.97 -4.87
N ASN A 31 -10.99 -9.87 -5.10
CA ASN A 31 -11.70 -9.98 -6.37
C ASN A 31 -12.46 -8.69 -6.73
N THR A 32 -12.98 -8.00 -5.72
CA THR A 32 -13.66 -6.70 -5.90
C THR A 32 -12.69 -5.63 -6.40
N PHE A 33 -11.47 -5.55 -5.84
CA PHE A 33 -10.42 -4.64 -6.31
C PHE A 33 -9.97 -5.00 -7.73
N ALA A 34 -9.65 -6.26 -7.99
CA ALA A 34 -9.21 -6.73 -9.30
C ALA A 34 -10.27 -6.47 -10.40
N LYS A 35 -11.57 -6.62 -10.06
CA LYS A 35 -12.67 -6.33 -10.99
C LYS A 35 -12.91 -4.83 -11.19
N ALA A 36 -12.71 -4.01 -10.16
CA ALA A 36 -12.94 -2.57 -10.24
C ALA A 36 -11.81 -1.82 -10.95
N LEU A 37 -10.61 -2.38 -10.96
CA LEU A 37 -9.38 -1.82 -11.54
C LEU A 37 -8.63 -2.93 -12.31
N PRO A 38 -9.18 -3.43 -13.44
CA PRO A 38 -8.68 -4.63 -14.13
C PRO A 38 -7.25 -4.46 -14.68
N ASP A 39 -6.86 -3.24 -15.07
CA ASP A 39 -5.53 -2.93 -15.62
C ASP A 39 -4.54 -2.47 -14.54
N THR A 40 -4.89 -2.64 -13.25
CA THR A 40 -4.08 -2.19 -12.11
C THR A 40 -3.63 -3.38 -11.27
N ARG A 41 -2.32 -3.47 -11.02
CA ARG A 41 -1.78 -4.53 -10.14
C ARG A 41 -2.10 -4.22 -8.67
N VAL A 42 -2.61 -5.22 -7.98
CA VAL A 42 -2.90 -5.11 -6.54
C VAL A 42 -1.69 -5.55 -5.75
N PHE A 43 -1.05 -4.62 -5.04
CA PHE A 43 0.01 -4.88 -4.08
C PHE A 43 -0.57 -4.83 -2.67
N TYR A 44 -0.90 -5.97 -2.11
CA TYR A 44 -1.44 -6.03 -0.75
C TYR A 44 -0.45 -5.45 0.26
N ALA A 45 -0.87 -4.46 1.05
CA ALA A 45 -0.04 -3.89 2.11
C ALA A 45 0.05 -4.86 3.29
N VAL A 46 1.14 -5.61 3.40
CA VAL A 46 1.34 -6.73 4.35
C VAL A 46 1.15 -6.29 5.80
N LYS A 47 1.55 -5.08 6.14
CA LYS A 47 1.36 -4.48 7.48
C LYS A 47 -0.09 -4.47 7.99
N ALA A 48 -1.08 -4.60 7.11
CA ALA A 48 -2.49 -4.60 7.50
C ALA A 48 -2.90 -5.90 8.21
N ASN A 49 -2.41 -7.04 7.75
CA ASN A 49 -2.49 -8.34 8.41
C ASN A 49 -1.44 -9.29 7.80
N PRO A 50 -0.34 -9.58 8.51
CA PRO A 50 0.75 -10.43 8.02
C PRO A 50 0.52 -11.92 8.28
N ALA A 51 -0.68 -12.35 8.69
CA ALA A 51 -0.95 -13.76 8.98
C ALA A 51 -0.64 -14.65 7.76
N PRO A 52 0.08 -15.76 7.92
CA PRO A 52 0.47 -16.65 6.83
C PRO A 52 -0.71 -17.14 5.98
N GLU A 53 -1.88 -17.34 6.59
CA GLU A 53 -3.11 -17.77 5.92
C GLU A 53 -3.64 -16.69 4.96
N VAL A 54 -3.60 -15.41 5.37
CA VAL A 54 -3.98 -14.26 4.55
C VAL A 54 -3.01 -14.11 3.38
N LEU A 55 -1.70 -14.15 3.67
CA LEU A 55 -0.68 -14.01 2.63
C LEU A 55 -0.74 -15.16 1.62
N THR A 56 -0.90 -16.41 2.08
CA THR A 56 -1.01 -17.59 1.22
C THR A 56 -2.25 -17.51 0.32
N LEU A 57 -3.39 -17.11 0.87
CA LEU A 57 -4.62 -16.91 0.08
C LEU A 57 -4.39 -15.87 -1.02
N LEU A 58 -3.87 -14.69 -0.66
CA LEU A 58 -3.64 -13.60 -1.61
C LEU A 58 -2.58 -13.97 -2.66
N ALA A 59 -1.52 -14.69 -2.28
CA ALA A 59 -0.52 -15.20 -3.22
C ALA A 59 -1.13 -16.11 -4.27
N ARG A 60 -2.01 -17.04 -3.87
CA ARG A 60 -2.74 -17.96 -4.78
C ARG A 60 -3.72 -17.23 -5.70
N LEU A 61 -4.31 -16.12 -5.25
CA LEU A 61 -5.19 -15.28 -6.06
C LEU A 61 -4.44 -14.39 -7.07
N GLY A 62 -3.10 -14.36 -7.02
CA GLY A 62 -2.28 -13.56 -7.93
C GLY A 62 -1.93 -12.17 -7.43
N SER A 63 -2.20 -11.84 -6.15
CA SER A 63 -1.79 -10.55 -5.57
C SER A 63 -0.29 -10.36 -5.59
N CYS A 64 0.16 -9.13 -5.79
CA CYS A 64 1.48 -8.67 -5.41
C CYS A 64 1.46 -8.15 -3.96
N PHE A 65 2.62 -7.73 -3.43
CA PHE A 65 2.75 -7.39 -2.02
C PHE A 65 3.60 -6.13 -1.82
N ASP A 66 3.05 -5.14 -1.09
CA ASP A 66 3.79 -4.01 -0.55
C ASP A 66 4.30 -4.38 0.84
N THR A 67 5.64 -4.39 1.00
CA THR A 67 6.32 -4.78 2.23
C THR A 67 7.10 -3.62 2.82
N ALA A 68 7.17 -3.55 4.15
CA ALA A 68 7.85 -2.48 4.88
C ALA A 68 9.10 -2.97 5.63
N SER A 69 9.39 -4.28 5.64
CA SER A 69 10.49 -4.87 6.40
C SER A 69 10.95 -6.22 5.82
N ILE A 70 12.13 -6.67 6.23
CA ILE A 70 12.65 -8.00 5.83
C ILE A 70 11.75 -9.14 6.33
N PRO A 71 11.25 -9.16 7.58
CA PRO A 71 10.31 -10.20 7.99
C PRO A 71 9.05 -10.29 7.12
N GLU A 72 8.51 -9.16 6.66
CA GLU A 72 7.37 -9.16 5.73
C GLU A 72 7.74 -9.74 4.37
N ILE A 73 8.92 -9.39 3.82
CA ILE A 73 9.42 -9.96 2.56
C ILE A 73 9.57 -11.48 2.68
N GLU A 74 10.21 -11.94 3.75
CA GLU A 74 10.44 -13.38 3.99
C GLU A 74 9.12 -14.13 4.19
N ALA A 75 8.15 -13.54 4.91
CA ALA A 75 6.81 -14.10 5.07
C ALA A 75 6.07 -14.25 3.73
N VAL A 76 6.17 -13.24 2.85
CA VAL A 76 5.58 -13.30 1.50
C VAL A 76 6.25 -14.39 0.66
N LEU A 77 7.59 -14.44 0.63
CA LEU A 77 8.33 -15.46 -0.12
C LEU A 77 8.02 -16.88 0.37
N ALA A 78 7.78 -17.07 1.66
CA ALA A 78 7.38 -18.35 2.23
C ALA A 78 6.02 -18.86 1.70
N THR A 79 5.18 -18.00 1.12
CA THR A 79 3.93 -18.41 0.44
C THR A 79 4.14 -19.00 -0.95
N GLY A 80 5.38 -18.94 -1.49
CA GLY A 80 5.69 -19.29 -2.88
C GLY A 80 5.52 -18.14 -3.87
N ALA A 81 5.21 -16.93 -3.41
CA ALA A 81 5.19 -15.74 -4.28
C ALA A 81 6.61 -15.41 -4.77
N THR A 82 6.74 -15.06 -6.05
CA THR A 82 8.02 -14.71 -6.65
C THR A 82 8.46 -13.28 -6.29
N PRO A 83 9.78 -12.98 -6.22
CA PRO A 83 10.29 -11.67 -5.80
C PRO A 83 9.83 -10.48 -6.67
N ASP A 84 9.51 -10.70 -7.95
CA ASP A 84 8.98 -9.70 -8.89
C ASP A 84 7.56 -9.24 -8.52
N ARG A 85 6.88 -9.95 -7.62
CA ARG A 85 5.59 -9.57 -7.04
C ARG A 85 5.72 -8.77 -5.74
N ILE A 86 6.93 -8.37 -5.35
CA ILE A 86 7.21 -7.69 -4.09
C ILE A 86 7.79 -6.31 -4.35
N SER A 87 7.23 -5.29 -3.69
CA SER A 87 7.84 -3.97 -3.53
C SER A 87 8.33 -3.78 -2.10
N TYR A 88 9.48 -3.12 -1.92
CA TYR A 88 9.92 -2.64 -0.62
C TYR A 88 9.47 -1.18 -0.48
N GLY A 89 8.22 -0.98 -0.06
CA GLY A 89 7.51 0.29 -0.10
C GLY A 89 7.82 1.26 1.05
N ASN A 90 8.63 0.87 2.04
CA ASN A 90 9.09 1.80 3.06
C ASN A 90 10.16 2.73 2.48
N THR A 91 9.97 4.06 2.59
CA THR A 91 10.92 5.05 2.04
C THR A 91 12.21 5.17 2.85
N ILE A 92 12.28 4.59 4.06
CA ILE A 92 13.47 4.57 4.91
C ILE A 92 13.80 3.12 5.25
N LYS A 93 14.98 2.67 4.84
CA LYS A 93 15.44 1.29 5.04
C LYS A 93 16.87 1.26 5.59
N LYS A 94 17.21 0.27 6.42
CA LYS A 94 18.61 0.02 6.79
C LYS A 94 19.34 -0.51 5.56
N GLU A 95 20.57 -0.09 5.34
CA GLU A 95 21.36 -0.52 4.16
C GLU A 95 21.54 -2.05 4.12
N ARG A 96 21.75 -2.69 5.29
CA ARG A 96 21.79 -4.16 5.40
C ARG A 96 20.49 -4.85 5.00
N ASP A 97 19.34 -4.20 5.25
CA ASP A 97 18.02 -4.74 4.90
C ASP A 97 17.77 -4.59 3.38
N ILE A 98 18.29 -3.52 2.77
CA ILE A 98 18.31 -3.37 1.31
C ILE A 98 19.13 -4.50 0.68
N ALA A 99 20.35 -4.73 1.16
CA ALA A 99 21.22 -5.80 0.67
C ALA A 99 20.55 -7.19 0.82
N ARG A 100 19.91 -7.45 1.97
CA ARG A 100 19.18 -8.70 2.21
C ARG A 100 18.00 -8.85 1.24
N SER A 101 17.17 -7.83 1.06
CA SER A 101 16.04 -7.88 0.13
C SER A 101 16.50 -8.09 -1.32
N PHE A 102 17.60 -7.46 -1.71
CA PHE A 102 18.22 -7.65 -3.01
C PHE A 102 18.72 -9.09 -3.23
N SER A 103 19.35 -9.70 -2.22
CA SER A 103 19.78 -11.10 -2.26
C SER A 103 18.59 -12.08 -2.35
N LEU A 104 17.43 -11.68 -1.83
CA LEU A 104 16.17 -12.42 -1.95
C LEU A 104 15.44 -12.21 -3.29
N GLY A 105 16.01 -11.39 -4.18
CA GLY A 105 15.48 -11.16 -5.52
C GLY A 105 14.56 -9.94 -5.67
N VAL A 106 14.28 -9.18 -4.62
CA VAL A 106 13.47 -7.95 -4.72
C VAL A 106 14.24 -6.88 -5.52
N ARG A 107 13.52 -6.19 -6.42
CA ARG A 107 14.12 -5.19 -7.33
C ARG A 107 13.33 -3.90 -7.41
N LEU A 108 12.27 -3.72 -6.64
CA LEU A 108 11.39 -2.54 -6.66
C LEU A 108 11.39 -1.86 -5.29
N TYR A 109 11.90 -0.63 -5.21
CA TYR A 109 12.14 0.10 -3.96
C TYR A 109 11.51 1.49 -3.95
N ALA A 110 10.84 1.85 -2.86
CA ALA A 110 10.37 3.20 -2.60
C ALA A 110 11.49 4.10 -2.07
N VAL A 111 11.53 5.34 -2.53
CA VAL A 111 12.43 6.40 -2.06
C VAL A 111 11.67 7.71 -1.89
N ASP A 112 12.20 8.65 -1.09
CA ASP A 112 11.72 10.02 -1.00
C ASP A 112 12.85 11.04 -0.78
N CYS A 113 14.10 10.61 -0.83
CA CYS A 113 15.28 11.49 -0.74
C CYS A 113 16.52 10.87 -1.39
N LYS A 114 17.50 11.72 -1.74
CA LYS A 114 18.76 11.30 -2.38
C LYS A 114 19.59 10.35 -1.53
N ALA A 115 19.64 10.58 -0.20
CA ALA A 115 20.39 9.71 0.71
C ALA A 115 19.87 8.26 0.72
N GLU A 116 18.58 8.05 0.53
CA GLU A 116 18.02 6.71 0.41
C GLU A 116 18.38 6.08 -0.95
N VAL A 117 18.37 6.86 -2.02
CA VAL A 117 18.82 6.43 -3.36
C VAL A 117 20.27 5.95 -3.30
N GLU A 118 21.15 6.67 -2.61
CA GLU A 118 22.57 6.30 -2.45
C GLU A 118 22.74 4.94 -1.73
N LYS A 119 21.97 4.69 -0.68
CA LYS A 119 21.97 3.38 -0.01
C LYS A 119 21.53 2.25 -0.95
N ILE A 120 20.47 2.49 -1.73
CA ILE A 120 19.97 1.50 -2.69
C ILE A 120 21.01 1.24 -3.77
N ALA A 121 21.65 2.29 -4.31
CA ALA A 121 22.69 2.13 -5.34
C ALA A 121 23.86 1.26 -4.85
N ARG A 122 24.28 1.42 -3.58
CA ARG A 122 25.34 0.59 -3.00
C ARG A 122 24.90 -0.85 -2.69
N ALA A 123 23.70 -1.03 -2.16
CA ALA A 123 23.25 -2.31 -1.60
C ALA A 123 22.38 -3.14 -2.55
N ALA A 124 21.81 -2.52 -3.59
CA ALA A 124 20.92 -3.12 -4.58
C ALA A 124 21.12 -2.51 -5.97
N PRO A 125 22.33 -2.60 -6.55
CA PRO A 125 22.65 -1.93 -7.81
C PRO A 125 21.74 -2.37 -8.96
N GLY A 126 21.41 -1.42 -9.87
CA GLY A 126 20.55 -1.67 -11.03
C GLY A 126 19.07 -1.89 -10.70
N SER A 127 18.67 -1.69 -9.46
CA SER A 127 17.27 -1.86 -9.04
C SER A 127 16.37 -0.72 -9.53
N ARG A 128 15.07 -1.00 -9.61
CA ARG A 128 14.02 -0.04 -9.91
C ARG A 128 13.67 0.76 -8.67
N VAL A 129 13.56 2.07 -8.84
CA VAL A 129 13.13 2.97 -7.76
C VAL A 129 11.92 3.79 -8.18
N PHE A 130 10.99 3.97 -7.26
CA PHE A 130 9.87 4.88 -7.42
C PHE A 130 9.86 5.91 -6.29
N CYS A 131 9.66 7.17 -6.65
CA CYS A 131 9.70 8.26 -5.67
C CYS A 131 8.32 8.52 -5.09
N ARG A 132 8.21 8.51 -3.75
CA ARG A 132 6.98 8.86 -3.06
C ARG A 132 6.86 10.38 -2.94
N ILE A 133 5.77 10.92 -3.46
CA ILE A 133 5.42 12.34 -3.35
C ILE A 133 4.39 12.59 -2.26
N LEU A 134 4.37 13.80 -1.74
CA LEU A 134 3.38 14.27 -0.78
C LEU A 134 1.99 14.36 -1.41
N SER A 135 0.97 14.16 -0.59
CA SER A 135 -0.43 14.37 -0.93
C SER A 135 -1.11 15.15 0.20
N ASP A 136 -2.10 15.97 -0.10
CA ASP A 136 -2.81 16.78 0.89
C ASP A 136 -3.66 15.98 1.87
N CYS A 137 -3.98 14.74 1.54
CA CYS A 137 -4.77 13.79 2.33
C CYS A 137 -6.14 14.33 2.82
N GLN A 138 -6.69 15.37 2.18
CA GLN A 138 -8.00 15.91 2.54
C GLN A 138 -9.10 14.87 2.38
N GLY A 139 -9.92 14.70 3.42
CA GLY A 139 -11.01 13.71 3.45
C GLY A 139 -10.61 12.35 4.03
N ALA A 140 -9.35 12.14 4.40
CA ALA A 140 -8.90 10.95 5.13
C ALA A 140 -9.18 11.09 6.63
N GLU A 141 -9.55 9.98 7.29
CA GLU A 141 -9.65 9.95 8.76
C GLU A 141 -8.27 9.99 9.43
N TRP A 142 -7.25 9.41 8.77
CA TRP A 142 -5.85 9.48 9.20
C TRP A 142 -4.98 10.02 8.08
N PRO A 143 -4.76 11.35 8.04
CA PRO A 143 -3.85 11.96 7.08
C PRO A 143 -2.41 11.58 7.41
N LEU A 144 -1.65 11.17 6.38
CA LEU A 144 -0.25 10.74 6.48
C LEU A 144 0.72 11.72 5.80
N SER A 145 0.23 12.93 5.49
CA SER A 145 0.87 13.90 4.61
C SER A 145 2.17 14.52 5.12
N ARG A 146 2.56 14.27 6.38
CA ARG A 146 3.77 14.85 6.98
C ARG A 146 4.80 13.82 7.43
N LYS A 147 4.57 12.55 7.12
CA LYS A 147 5.45 11.47 7.61
C LYS A 147 6.43 10.98 6.55
N PHE A 148 5.96 10.79 5.33
CA PHE A 148 6.73 10.24 4.22
C PHE A 148 6.39 10.95 2.92
N GLY A 149 7.34 10.94 2.00
CA GLY A 149 7.24 11.57 0.69
C GLY A 149 7.90 12.93 0.66
N CYS A 150 8.24 13.38 -0.53
CA CYS A 150 8.85 14.67 -0.82
C CYS A 150 7.94 15.51 -1.72
N GLU A 151 8.27 16.80 -1.86
CA GLU A 151 7.58 17.67 -2.81
C GLU A 151 7.76 17.16 -4.26
N PRO A 152 6.77 17.33 -5.14
CA PRO A 152 6.85 16.84 -6.52
C PRO A 152 8.09 17.33 -7.28
N SER A 153 8.50 18.58 -7.10
CA SER A 153 9.72 19.12 -7.71
C SER A 153 10.99 18.43 -7.22
N MET A 154 11.04 18.11 -5.93
CA MET A 154 12.16 17.37 -5.34
C MET A 154 12.20 15.91 -5.86
N ALA A 155 11.03 15.31 -6.16
CA ALA A 155 10.97 13.94 -6.66
C ALA A 155 11.71 13.79 -8.00
N VAL A 156 11.64 14.80 -8.87
CA VAL A 156 12.38 14.81 -10.14
C VAL A 156 13.89 14.76 -9.90
N ASP A 157 14.39 15.56 -8.96
CA ASP A 157 15.82 15.57 -8.61
C ASP A 157 16.29 14.26 -7.95
N VAL A 158 15.42 13.61 -7.16
CA VAL A 158 15.68 12.30 -6.54
C VAL A 158 15.78 11.21 -7.63
N LEU A 159 14.88 11.22 -8.61
CA LEU A 159 14.89 10.26 -9.72
C LEU A 159 16.07 10.50 -10.66
N GLU A 160 16.42 11.76 -10.94
CA GLU A 160 17.62 12.09 -11.73
C GLU A 160 18.89 11.63 -11.01
N HIS A 161 18.95 11.77 -9.69
CA HIS A 161 20.07 11.26 -8.89
C HIS A 161 20.17 9.73 -8.95
N ALA A 162 19.02 9.03 -9.00
CA ALA A 162 18.99 7.58 -9.17
C ALA A 162 19.61 7.14 -10.51
N VAL A 163 19.31 7.84 -11.62
CA VAL A 163 19.93 7.59 -12.92
C VAL A 163 21.44 7.75 -12.85
N LYS A 164 21.93 8.85 -12.23
CA LYS A 164 23.38 9.14 -12.09
C LYS A 164 24.10 8.04 -11.31
N LEU A 165 23.42 7.31 -10.45
CA LEU A 165 23.97 6.20 -9.66
C LEU A 165 23.67 4.81 -10.26
N GLY A 166 23.15 4.73 -11.50
CA GLY A 166 22.94 3.48 -12.22
C GLY A 166 21.69 2.70 -11.76
N LEU A 167 20.73 3.35 -11.08
CA LEU A 167 19.42 2.79 -10.79
C LEU A 167 18.41 3.11 -11.90
N GLU A 168 17.38 2.32 -12.02
CA GLU A 168 16.27 2.55 -12.97
C GLU A 168 15.19 3.43 -12.31
N PRO A 169 14.95 4.68 -12.78
CA PRO A 169 13.84 5.51 -12.32
C PRO A 169 12.54 4.95 -12.90
N TYR A 170 11.79 4.24 -12.09
CA TYR A 170 10.66 3.44 -12.58
C TYR A 170 9.34 4.18 -12.48
N GLY A 171 9.16 5.03 -11.45
CA GLY A 171 7.87 5.69 -11.31
C GLY A 171 7.73 6.61 -10.10
N VAL A 172 6.48 6.95 -9.84
CA VAL A 172 6.06 7.82 -8.75
C VAL A 172 4.98 7.13 -7.92
N SER A 173 5.01 7.33 -6.62
CA SER A 173 3.93 6.88 -5.71
C SER A 173 3.41 8.02 -4.86
N PHE A 174 2.18 7.86 -4.38
CA PHE A 174 1.58 8.74 -3.37
C PHE A 174 0.64 7.94 -2.47
N HIS A 175 0.21 8.55 -1.37
CA HIS A 175 -0.78 7.96 -0.49
C HIS A 175 -1.79 9.02 -0.04
N VAL A 176 -3.07 8.82 -0.36
CA VAL A 176 -4.14 9.80 -0.13
C VAL A 176 -4.64 9.87 1.32
N GLY A 177 -3.98 9.19 2.24
CA GLY A 177 -4.41 9.06 3.64
C GLY A 177 -5.27 7.82 3.89
N SER A 178 -5.21 7.27 5.12
CA SER A 178 -5.95 6.06 5.47
C SER A 178 -7.42 6.36 5.70
N GLN A 179 -8.30 5.42 5.34
CA GLN A 179 -9.76 5.58 5.42
C GLN A 179 -10.23 6.82 4.64
N GLN A 180 -9.79 6.93 3.40
CA GLN A 180 -10.09 8.06 2.53
C GLN A 180 -11.52 7.95 1.99
N ARG A 181 -12.40 8.88 2.39
CA ARG A 181 -13.79 8.89 1.95
C ARG A 181 -14.04 9.75 0.71
N ASN A 182 -13.09 10.65 0.41
CA ASN A 182 -13.19 11.51 -0.75
C ASN A 182 -12.51 10.84 -1.96
N GLN A 183 -13.30 10.31 -2.89
CA GLN A 183 -12.81 9.69 -4.12
C GLN A 183 -12.01 10.65 -5.03
N HIS A 184 -12.19 11.97 -4.90
CA HIS A 184 -11.45 12.98 -5.66
C HIS A 184 -10.02 13.22 -5.12
N ALA A 185 -9.64 12.62 -4.00
CA ALA A 185 -8.28 12.71 -3.49
C ALA A 185 -7.26 12.13 -4.48
N TRP A 186 -7.61 11.07 -5.20
CA TRP A 186 -6.76 10.49 -6.25
C TRP A 186 -6.59 11.41 -7.46
N ASP A 187 -7.61 12.20 -7.85
CA ASP A 187 -7.49 13.14 -8.98
C ASP A 187 -6.42 14.21 -8.72
N ARG A 188 -6.40 14.78 -7.51
CA ARG A 188 -5.38 15.77 -7.13
C ARG A 188 -3.97 15.17 -7.06
N ALA A 189 -3.84 13.99 -6.46
CA ALA A 189 -2.55 13.30 -6.35
C ALA A 189 -2.02 12.88 -7.74
N LEU A 190 -2.90 12.43 -8.63
CA LEU A 190 -2.55 12.09 -10.01
C LEU A 190 -2.14 13.33 -10.84
N ALA A 191 -2.72 14.50 -10.59
CA ALA A 191 -2.27 15.74 -11.20
C ALA A 191 -0.80 16.04 -10.85
N SER A 192 -0.42 15.89 -9.58
CA SER A 192 0.96 16.06 -9.12
C SER A 192 1.90 14.99 -9.70
N ALA A 193 1.47 13.73 -9.73
CA ALA A 193 2.25 12.65 -10.34
C ALA A 193 2.48 12.89 -11.84
N ALA A 194 1.46 13.31 -12.59
CA ALA A 194 1.59 13.60 -14.02
C ALA A 194 2.55 14.77 -14.29
N ALA A 195 2.59 15.79 -13.42
CA ALA A 195 3.57 16.86 -13.51
C ALA A 195 5.01 16.35 -13.36
N VAL A 196 5.26 15.42 -12.40
CA VAL A 196 6.57 14.76 -12.25
C VAL A 196 6.93 13.93 -13.48
N PHE A 197 5.99 13.15 -14.03
CA PHE A 197 6.20 12.39 -15.26
C PHE A 197 6.61 13.29 -16.43
N LYS A 198 5.92 14.42 -16.58
CA LYS A 198 6.20 15.40 -17.64
C LYS A 198 7.61 15.96 -17.49
N GLU A 199 7.96 16.45 -16.30
CA GLU A 199 9.28 17.05 -16.05
C GLU A 199 10.42 16.03 -16.16
N CYS A 200 10.21 14.81 -15.69
CA CYS A 200 11.15 13.69 -15.90
C CYS A 200 11.37 13.43 -17.40
N GLY A 201 10.30 13.41 -18.20
CA GLY A 201 10.38 13.24 -19.65
C GLY A 201 11.16 14.37 -20.34
N GLU A 202 10.98 15.61 -19.92
CA GLU A 202 11.73 16.78 -20.41
C GLU A 202 13.23 16.68 -20.08
N ARG A 203 13.59 15.96 -19.00
CA ARG A 203 14.98 15.65 -18.62
C ARG A 203 15.48 14.30 -19.19
N GLY A 204 14.75 13.67 -20.10
CA GLY A 204 15.13 12.41 -20.76
C GLY A 204 14.91 11.15 -19.93
N MET A 205 14.15 11.22 -18.82
CA MET A 205 13.79 10.08 -17.99
C MET A 205 12.37 9.61 -18.32
N ASN A 206 12.23 8.35 -18.75
CA ASN A 206 10.94 7.75 -19.09
C ASN A 206 10.42 6.91 -17.93
N LEU A 207 9.51 7.46 -17.14
CA LEU A 207 8.84 6.73 -16.07
C LEU A 207 7.78 5.79 -16.63
N SER A 208 7.69 4.59 -16.07
CA SER A 208 6.79 3.52 -16.53
C SER A 208 5.61 3.25 -15.62
N MET A 209 5.65 3.69 -14.34
CA MET A 209 4.69 3.26 -13.34
C MET A 209 4.20 4.42 -12.46
N VAL A 210 2.89 4.45 -12.19
CA VAL A 210 2.30 5.25 -11.11
C VAL A 210 1.67 4.34 -10.06
N ASN A 211 2.17 4.45 -8.83
CA ASN A 211 1.63 3.76 -7.68
C ASN A 211 0.63 4.68 -6.97
N LEU A 212 -0.64 4.32 -7.05
CA LEU A 212 -1.78 5.06 -6.53
C LEU A 212 -1.93 4.95 -5.01
N GLY A 213 -1.06 4.17 -4.37
CA GLY A 213 -1.05 3.93 -2.94
C GLY A 213 -2.27 3.19 -2.40
N GLY A 214 -2.40 3.28 -1.10
CA GLY A 214 -3.55 2.75 -0.36
C GLY A 214 -4.58 3.83 -0.05
N GLY A 215 -5.23 3.67 1.11
CA GLY A 215 -6.23 4.63 1.61
C GLY A 215 -7.65 4.20 1.39
N PHE A 216 -7.91 3.17 0.60
CA PHE A 216 -9.25 2.62 0.37
C PHE A 216 -9.93 2.27 1.70
N PRO A 217 -11.14 2.83 1.95
CA PRO A 217 -11.80 2.66 3.23
C PRO A 217 -12.49 1.31 3.34
N THR A 218 -12.68 0.88 4.59
CA THR A 218 -13.64 -0.18 4.92
C THR A 218 -14.82 0.38 5.68
N LYS A 219 -15.98 -0.28 5.59
CA LYS A 219 -17.17 0.09 6.35
C LYS A 219 -17.04 -0.42 7.78
N TYR A 220 -17.03 0.52 8.73
CA TYR A 220 -17.23 0.26 10.14
C TYR A 220 -18.65 0.70 10.54
N LEU A 221 -18.81 1.82 11.23
CA LEU A 221 -20.11 2.38 11.62
C LEU A 221 -20.74 3.22 10.50
N LYS A 222 -19.92 3.97 9.73
CA LYS A 222 -20.40 4.85 8.67
C LYS A 222 -20.27 4.19 7.29
N ASN A 223 -21.23 4.47 6.42
CA ASN A 223 -21.15 4.01 5.04
C ASN A 223 -19.95 4.65 4.32
N VAL A 224 -19.35 3.89 3.44
CA VAL A 224 -18.25 4.32 2.56
C VAL A 224 -18.63 4.03 1.10
N PRO A 225 -18.12 4.79 0.13
CA PRO A 225 -18.30 4.47 -1.27
C PRO A 225 -17.78 3.08 -1.61
N THR A 226 -18.34 2.46 -2.63
CA THR A 226 -17.89 1.13 -3.07
C THR A 226 -16.52 1.19 -3.75
N VAL A 227 -15.79 0.08 -3.76
CA VAL A 227 -14.52 -0.03 -4.50
C VAL A 227 -14.70 0.32 -5.98
N ARG A 228 -15.82 -0.05 -6.58
CA ARG A 228 -16.18 0.32 -7.97
C ARG A 228 -16.28 1.84 -8.15
N THR A 229 -16.82 2.55 -7.17
CA THR A 229 -16.91 4.02 -7.21
C THR A 229 -15.53 4.65 -7.23
N TYR A 230 -14.59 4.14 -6.40
CA TYR A 230 -13.19 4.58 -6.43
C TYR A 230 -12.51 4.20 -7.75
N GLY A 231 -12.69 2.98 -8.24
CA GLY A 231 -12.14 2.53 -9.51
C GLY A 231 -12.55 3.44 -10.67
N ASN A 232 -13.83 3.79 -10.77
CA ASN A 232 -14.34 4.71 -11.80
C ASN A 232 -13.71 6.11 -11.68
N ALA A 233 -13.60 6.64 -10.45
CA ALA A 233 -13.00 7.97 -10.22
C ALA A 233 -11.50 7.97 -10.57
N ILE A 234 -10.77 6.94 -10.17
CA ILE A 234 -9.34 6.75 -10.48
C ILE A 234 -9.13 6.64 -11.98
N PHE A 235 -9.90 5.79 -12.67
CA PHE A 235 -9.80 5.63 -14.12
C PHE A 235 -10.07 6.95 -14.88
N LYS A 236 -11.11 7.70 -14.45
CA LYS A 236 -11.39 9.03 -15.01
C LYS A 236 -10.23 9.99 -14.81
N ALA A 237 -9.62 9.99 -13.63
CA ALA A 237 -8.48 10.83 -13.31
C ALA A 237 -7.21 10.43 -14.10
N LEU A 238 -6.93 9.13 -14.24
CA LEU A 238 -5.84 8.63 -15.08
C LEU A 238 -5.98 9.10 -16.52
N ARG A 239 -7.17 8.95 -17.12
CA ARG A 239 -7.46 9.45 -18.47
C ARG A 239 -7.31 10.97 -18.58
N LYS A 240 -7.73 11.72 -17.58
CA LYS A 240 -7.63 13.18 -17.54
C LYS A 240 -6.17 13.64 -17.56
N HIS A 241 -5.30 13.02 -16.79
CA HIS A 241 -3.93 13.49 -16.55
C HIS A 241 -2.88 12.85 -17.46
N PHE A 242 -3.10 11.60 -17.92
CA PHE A 242 -2.18 10.85 -18.79
C PHE A 242 -2.71 10.62 -20.22
N GLY A 243 -3.97 11.01 -20.49
CA GLY A 243 -4.59 10.80 -21.80
C GLY A 243 -4.66 9.33 -22.19
N ASN A 244 -4.15 9.01 -23.37
CA ASN A 244 -4.10 7.64 -23.89
C ASN A 244 -2.81 6.87 -23.51
N ARG A 245 -1.83 7.53 -22.87
CA ARG A 245 -0.56 6.95 -22.45
C ARG A 245 -0.54 6.73 -20.93
N ILE A 246 -1.52 5.97 -20.44
CA ILE A 246 -1.60 5.63 -19.03
C ILE A 246 -0.43 4.70 -18.71
N PRO A 247 0.44 5.03 -17.72
CA PRO A 247 1.52 4.15 -17.29
C PRO A 247 0.98 2.89 -16.60
N GLU A 248 1.85 1.92 -16.32
CA GLU A 248 1.52 0.81 -15.41
C GLU A 248 0.97 1.39 -14.10
N THR A 249 -0.13 0.82 -13.61
CA THR A 249 -0.75 1.27 -12.37
C THR A 249 -0.66 0.21 -11.27
N ILE A 250 -0.39 0.68 -10.05
CA ILE A 250 -0.34 -0.13 -8.84
C ILE A 250 -1.26 0.49 -7.79
N ILE A 251 -1.96 -0.33 -7.02
CA ILE A 251 -2.65 0.07 -5.78
C ILE A 251 -2.10 -0.74 -4.60
N GLU A 252 -2.11 -0.12 -3.40
CA GLU A 252 -1.63 -0.74 -2.14
C GLU A 252 -2.74 -0.86 -1.09
N PRO A 253 -3.83 -1.59 -1.36
CA PRO A 253 -4.90 -1.74 -0.38
C PRO A 253 -4.43 -2.61 0.79
N GLY A 254 -4.56 -2.08 2.00
CA GLY A 254 -4.36 -2.83 3.24
C GLY A 254 -5.70 -2.98 3.96
N ARG A 255 -6.15 -1.91 4.63
CA ARG A 255 -7.42 -1.85 5.37
C ARG A 255 -8.62 -2.26 4.51
N GLY A 256 -8.72 -1.80 3.27
CA GLY A 256 -9.81 -2.15 2.36
C GLY A 256 -9.89 -3.64 2.02
N MET A 257 -8.79 -4.39 2.23
CA MET A 257 -8.73 -5.83 1.98
C MET A 257 -9.17 -6.66 3.18
N VAL A 258 -8.78 -6.26 4.41
CA VAL A 258 -8.93 -7.10 5.60
C VAL A 258 -9.77 -6.48 6.70
N GLY A 259 -10.06 -5.18 6.64
CA GLY A 259 -10.65 -4.46 7.76
C GLY A 259 -12.09 -4.87 8.14
N ASN A 260 -12.86 -5.43 7.21
CA ASN A 260 -14.21 -5.99 7.46
C ASN A 260 -14.21 -7.52 7.56
N ALA A 261 -13.05 -8.15 7.42
CA ALA A 261 -12.92 -9.61 7.44
C ALA A 261 -12.73 -10.16 8.86
N GLY A 262 -12.33 -9.32 9.82
CA GLY A 262 -12.01 -9.75 11.17
C GLY A 262 -12.93 -9.20 12.24
N VAL A 263 -13.05 -9.96 13.34
CA VAL A 263 -13.72 -9.59 14.57
C VAL A 263 -12.85 -9.97 15.76
N ILE A 264 -12.72 -9.06 16.73
CA ILE A 264 -12.04 -9.34 17.99
C ILE A 264 -13.15 -9.63 19.03
N GLU A 265 -13.06 -10.80 19.66
CA GLU A 265 -13.80 -11.15 20.87
C GLU A 265 -12.89 -10.93 22.07
N SER A 266 -13.41 -10.24 23.10
CA SER A 266 -12.69 -10.05 24.36
C SER A 266 -13.66 -9.86 25.50
N GLU A 267 -13.26 -10.22 26.72
CA GLU A 267 -14.04 -10.05 27.94
C GLU A 267 -13.72 -8.70 28.60
N VAL A 268 -14.76 -8.05 29.15
CA VAL A 268 -14.59 -6.88 30.00
C VAL A 268 -14.36 -7.34 31.44
N VAL A 269 -13.10 -7.36 31.87
CA VAL A 269 -12.71 -7.88 33.20
C VAL A 269 -13.15 -6.95 34.33
N LEU A 270 -13.16 -5.64 34.12
CA LEU A 270 -13.52 -4.68 35.15
C LEU A 270 -14.07 -3.38 34.55
N VAL A 271 -15.20 -2.93 35.08
CA VAL A 271 -15.72 -1.57 34.87
C VAL A 271 -15.60 -0.81 36.18
N SER A 272 -14.85 0.28 36.23
CA SER A 272 -14.70 1.11 37.41
C SER A 272 -14.82 2.61 37.10
N LYS A 273 -15.49 3.35 37.99
CA LYS A 273 -15.52 4.82 37.97
C LYS A 273 -14.45 5.33 38.89
N LYS A 274 -13.50 6.14 38.40
CA LYS A 274 -12.45 6.79 39.19
C LYS A 274 -12.68 8.31 39.22
N LEU A 275 -12.31 8.96 40.33
CA LEU A 275 -12.55 10.39 40.54
C LEU A 275 -11.67 11.30 39.67
N SER A 276 -10.60 10.78 39.10
CA SER A 276 -9.71 11.52 38.21
C SER A 276 -9.72 10.87 36.83
N LEU A 277 -9.38 11.66 35.81
CA LEU A 277 -9.26 11.36 34.41
C LEU A 277 -9.20 9.87 34.07
N ILE A 278 -10.10 9.44 33.19
CA ILE A 278 -10.06 8.13 32.54
C ILE A 278 -8.90 8.17 31.55
N HIS A 279 -7.83 7.47 31.86
CA HIS A 279 -6.84 7.09 30.87
C HIS A 279 -7.27 5.72 30.32
N ILE A 280 -7.77 5.74 29.11
CA ILE A 280 -8.02 4.53 28.34
C ILE A 280 -6.76 4.21 27.57
#